data_e4625de396b21999c241e0a665b09f76
#
_entry.id   e4625de396b21999c241e0a665b09f76
#
_cell.length_a   1.000
_cell.length_b   1.000
_cell.length_c   1.000
_cell.angle_alpha   90.00
_cell.angle_beta   90.00
_cell.angle_gamma   90.00
#
_symmetry.space_group_name_H-M   'P 1'
#
loop_
_entity.id
_entity.type
_entity.pdbx_description
1 polymer ?
#
loop_
_entity_poly.entity_id
_entity_poly.type
_entity_poly.pdbx_seq_one_letter_code
_entity_poly.pdbx_strand_id
1 'polypeptide(L)'
;MPGAPSDDLAPMTSPARSALPSSGDHIAFYRFVAVPDVDAAVVRVRELCAAREGLTGSVLIASEGVNGMLAGAPEQVDAFLAAASADAVTRALFDGIVTKRTAFTRPPFRRMMVKAKREIVPLGVDGLDMPNRMEDVRATDVAPQRWRELIRRDDVIVLDNRNSFEFGVGHFEGAIDPGVENFRDFADYVEAHAPAWRESGTKVAMYCTGGIRCEKSSPWMQDLGLEVFQLQGGILNYFAQMPDADVDWRGECFVFDERVSLDTHLRESGTGAADIAEPRPSE
;
A
#
# COMPACT_ATOMS: atom_id res chain seq x y z
N MET A 1 -51.20 19.91 35.09
CA MET A 1 -49.85 19.93 34.47
C MET A 1 -49.10 18.74 34.97
N PRO A 2 -48.88 17.64 34.19
CA PRO A 2 -47.98 16.55 34.63
C PRO A 2 -46.54 16.88 34.20
N GLY A 3 -45.63 16.62 35.13
CA GLY A 3 -44.20 16.86 34.97
C GLY A 3 -43.56 15.96 33.92
N ALA A 4 -42.58 16.49 33.20
CA ALA A 4 -41.75 15.80 32.26
C ALA A 4 -40.78 14.82 32.97
N PRO A 5 -40.47 13.63 32.39
CA PRO A 5 -39.45 12.74 32.93
C PRO A 5 -38.06 13.32 32.62
N SER A 6 -37.21 13.34 33.64
CA SER A 6 -35.78 13.65 33.58
C SER A 6 -35.05 12.48 32.91
N ASP A 7 -34.51 12.71 31.75
CA ASP A 7 -33.54 11.82 31.07
C ASP A 7 -32.16 11.92 31.76
N ASP A 8 -31.94 11.11 32.78
CA ASP A 8 -30.61 10.84 33.35
C ASP A 8 -29.92 9.77 32.47
N LEU A 9 -29.40 10.19 31.32
CA LEU A 9 -28.44 9.37 30.56
C LEU A 9 -27.07 9.50 31.27
N ALA A 10 -26.72 8.45 32.03
CA ALA A 10 -25.40 8.29 32.59
C ALA A 10 -24.35 8.31 31.46
N PRO A 11 -23.21 9.01 31.59
CA PRO A 11 -22.17 9.05 30.60
C PRO A 11 -21.62 7.62 30.39
N MET A 12 -21.75 7.11 29.16
CA MET A 12 -21.07 5.87 28.76
C MET A 12 -19.57 6.06 28.99
N THR A 13 -19.02 5.35 29.96
CA THR A 13 -17.59 5.27 30.20
C THR A 13 -16.94 4.72 28.95
N SER A 14 -16.14 5.55 28.26
CA SER A 14 -15.25 5.08 27.18
C SER A 14 -14.45 3.88 27.70
N PRO A 15 -14.34 2.78 26.91
CA PRO A 15 -13.48 1.67 27.31
C PRO A 15 -12.07 2.20 27.54
N ALA A 16 -11.44 1.77 28.62
CA ALA A 16 -10.08 2.13 28.98
C ALA A 16 -9.20 1.98 27.75
N ARG A 17 -8.45 3.03 27.38
CA ARG A 17 -7.44 2.99 26.32
C ARG A 17 -6.43 1.93 26.72
N SER A 18 -6.51 0.74 26.13
CA SER A 18 -5.45 -0.25 26.24
C SER A 18 -4.16 0.42 25.79
N ALA A 19 -3.09 0.28 26.57
CA ALA A 19 -1.80 0.87 26.23
C ALA A 19 -1.31 0.24 24.93
N LEU A 20 -0.94 1.07 23.95
CA LEU A 20 -0.34 0.60 22.72
C LEU A 20 0.97 -0.14 23.03
N PRO A 21 1.27 -1.26 22.37
CA PRO A 21 2.51 -1.98 22.59
C PRO A 21 3.69 -1.08 22.20
N SER A 22 4.72 -1.01 23.06
CA SER A 22 5.93 -0.21 22.80
C SER A 22 6.83 -0.80 21.71
N SER A 23 6.63 -2.08 21.37
CA SER A 23 7.32 -2.79 20.28
C SER A 23 6.44 -3.93 19.79
N GLY A 24 6.67 -4.41 18.58
CA GLY A 24 5.90 -5.50 17.99
C GLY A 24 6.17 -5.63 16.50
N ASP A 25 5.21 -6.23 15.81
CA ASP A 25 5.23 -6.42 14.38
C ASP A 25 4.32 -5.41 13.67
N HIS A 26 4.84 -4.84 12.62
CA HIS A 26 4.09 -4.13 11.58
C HIS A 26 3.97 -5.03 10.36
N ILE A 27 2.77 -5.17 9.82
CA ILE A 27 2.53 -5.85 8.55
C ILE A 27 1.86 -4.91 7.56
N ALA A 28 2.31 -4.98 6.30
CA ALA A 28 1.61 -4.38 5.17
C ALA A 28 1.17 -5.49 4.22
N PHE A 29 -0.04 -5.38 3.69
CA PHE A 29 -0.63 -6.37 2.80
C PHE A 29 -1.63 -5.74 1.84
N TYR A 30 -1.83 -6.37 0.71
CA TYR A 30 -2.95 -6.09 -0.20
C TYR A 30 -3.29 -7.32 -1.03
N ARG A 31 -4.50 -7.33 -1.56
CA ARG A 31 -4.94 -8.35 -2.51
C ARG A 31 -6.03 -7.77 -3.40
N PHE A 32 -5.89 -7.94 -4.71
CA PHE A 32 -6.97 -7.76 -5.66
C PHE A 32 -7.77 -9.06 -5.76
N VAL A 33 -9.03 -8.99 -5.37
CA VAL A 33 -10.00 -10.09 -5.39
C VAL A 33 -11.41 -9.51 -5.35
N ALA A 34 -12.37 -10.12 -6.02
CA ALA A 34 -13.76 -9.66 -5.99
C ALA A 34 -14.35 -9.73 -4.57
N VAL A 35 -14.92 -8.63 -4.10
CA VAL A 35 -15.61 -8.50 -2.81
C VAL A 35 -17.08 -8.19 -3.07
N PRO A 36 -17.97 -9.19 -3.04
CA PRO A 36 -19.39 -9.01 -3.38
C PRO A 36 -20.15 -8.09 -2.41
N ASP A 37 -19.79 -8.13 -1.12
CA ASP A 37 -20.40 -7.30 -0.07
C ASP A 37 -19.31 -6.60 0.75
N VAL A 38 -18.99 -5.38 0.32
CA VAL A 38 -17.96 -4.55 0.96
C VAL A 38 -18.36 -4.14 2.37
N ASP A 39 -19.63 -3.85 2.61
CA ASP A 39 -20.09 -3.40 3.93
C ASP A 39 -20.04 -4.53 4.94
N ALA A 40 -20.46 -5.74 4.58
CA ALA A 40 -20.31 -6.92 5.42
C ALA A 40 -18.84 -7.22 5.73
N ALA A 41 -17.95 -7.13 4.74
CA ALA A 41 -16.52 -7.33 4.92
C ALA A 41 -15.91 -6.28 5.88
N VAL A 42 -16.28 -4.99 5.73
CA VAL A 42 -15.82 -3.91 6.62
C VAL A 42 -16.27 -4.14 8.06
N VAL A 43 -17.56 -4.48 8.26
CA VAL A 43 -18.08 -4.78 9.61
C VAL A 43 -17.31 -5.95 10.23
N ARG A 44 -17.14 -7.02 9.47
CA ARG A 44 -16.48 -8.23 9.97
C ARG A 44 -15.00 -8.00 10.29
N VAL A 45 -14.26 -7.30 9.44
CA VAL A 45 -12.86 -6.95 9.72
C VAL A 45 -12.74 -6.07 10.95
N ARG A 46 -13.67 -5.11 11.17
CA ARG A 46 -13.70 -4.30 12.40
C ARG A 46 -13.87 -5.16 13.66
N GLU A 47 -14.79 -6.11 13.64
CA GLU A 47 -15.01 -7.05 14.76
C GLU A 47 -13.76 -7.88 15.03
N LEU A 48 -13.14 -8.44 13.99
CA LEU A 48 -11.92 -9.22 14.11
C LEU A 48 -10.76 -8.40 14.68
N CYS A 49 -10.60 -7.14 14.26
CA CYS A 49 -9.61 -6.23 14.83
C CYS A 49 -9.94 -5.89 16.30
N ALA A 50 -11.19 -5.57 16.60
CA ALA A 50 -11.61 -5.19 17.95
C ALA A 50 -11.44 -6.34 18.98
N ALA A 51 -11.50 -7.59 18.53
CA ALA A 51 -11.23 -8.78 19.35
C ALA A 51 -9.72 -8.98 19.65
N ARG A 52 -8.83 -8.12 19.19
CA ARG A 52 -7.37 -8.22 19.34
C ARG A 52 -6.84 -7.01 20.09
N GLU A 53 -6.40 -7.23 21.32
CA GLU A 53 -5.91 -6.15 22.17
C GLU A 53 -4.64 -5.52 21.60
N GLY A 54 -4.58 -4.18 21.58
CA GLY A 54 -3.42 -3.43 21.11
C GLY A 54 -3.19 -3.44 19.59
N LEU A 55 -4.08 -4.06 18.80
CA LEU A 55 -3.97 -4.03 17.33
C LEU A 55 -4.38 -2.65 16.80
N THR A 56 -3.50 -2.03 16.03
CA THR A 56 -3.69 -0.72 15.39
C THR A 56 -3.41 -0.79 13.90
N GLY A 57 -3.80 0.23 13.14
CA GLY A 57 -3.52 0.25 11.71
C GLY A 57 -4.63 0.85 10.86
N SER A 58 -4.55 0.60 9.57
CA SER A 58 -5.53 1.03 8.58
C SER A 58 -5.82 -0.11 7.60
N VAL A 59 -7.09 -0.44 7.39
CA VAL A 59 -7.53 -1.40 6.39
C VAL A 59 -8.58 -0.76 5.49
N LEU A 60 -8.33 -0.76 4.21
CA LEU A 60 -9.22 -0.27 3.17
C LEU A 60 -9.79 -1.46 2.41
N ILE A 61 -11.10 -1.49 2.22
CA ILE A 61 -11.82 -2.54 1.48
C ILE A 61 -12.65 -1.88 0.38
N ALA A 62 -12.56 -2.43 -0.82
CA ALA A 62 -13.35 -2.04 -1.97
C ALA A 62 -13.88 -3.28 -2.70
N SER A 63 -14.73 -3.10 -3.70
CA SER A 63 -15.22 -4.21 -4.54
C SER A 63 -14.12 -4.99 -5.23
N GLU A 64 -12.94 -4.38 -5.41
CA GLU A 64 -11.76 -4.96 -6.06
C GLU A 64 -10.77 -5.64 -5.09
N GLY A 65 -10.97 -5.55 -3.75
CA GLY A 65 -10.04 -6.20 -2.80
C GLY A 65 -9.83 -5.51 -1.48
N VAL A 66 -8.66 -5.73 -0.89
CA VAL A 66 -8.21 -5.20 0.39
C VAL A 66 -6.80 -4.62 0.30
N ASN A 67 -6.56 -3.52 1.00
CA ASN A 67 -5.23 -2.93 1.23
C ASN A 67 -5.13 -2.49 2.68
N GLY A 68 -4.06 -2.89 3.37
CA GLY A 68 -3.96 -2.55 4.78
C GLY A 68 -2.56 -2.64 5.35
N MET A 69 -2.44 -1.98 6.50
CA MET A 69 -1.30 -2.04 7.39
C MET A 69 -1.82 -2.26 8.81
N LEU A 70 -1.21 -3.18 9.54
CA LEU A 70 -1.53 -3.48 10.94
C LEU A 70 -0.27 -3.51 11.77
N ALA A 71 -0.39 -3.12 13.03
CA ALA A 71 0.70 -3.19 14.00
C ALA A 71 0.17 -3.62 15.37
N GLY A 72 0.94 -4.46 16.03
CA GLY A 72 0.58 -4.99 17.35
C GLY A 72 1.59 -6.01 17.85
N ALA A 73 1.30 -6.64 18.99
CA ALA A 73 2.09 -7.80 19.44
C ALA A 73 2.03 -8.91 18.37
N PRO A 74 3.13 -9.63 18.12
CA PRO A 74 3.19 -10.65 17.06
C PRO A 74 2.03 -11.64 17.13
N GLU A 75 1.66 -12.09 18.33
CA GLU A 75 0.59 -13.04 18.58
C GLU A 75 -0.78 -12.48 18.20
N GLN A 76 -1.00 -11.17 18.38
CA GLN A 76 -2.26 -10.51 18.02
C GLN A 76 -2.40 -10.33 16.51
N VAL A 77 -1.29 -10.02 15.82
CA VAL A 77 -1.22 -9.94 14.37
C VAL A 77 -1.49 -11.31 13.75
N ASP A 78 -0.83 -12.36 14.24
CA ASP A 78 -1.01 -13.74 13.74
C ASP A 78 -2.42 -14.26 14.03
N ALA A 79 -2.97 -13.97 15.22
CA ALA A 79 -4.33 -14.34 15.58
C ALA A 79 -5.38 -13.62 14.72
N PHE A 80 -5.12 -12.37 14.32
CA PHE A 80 -5.97 -11.65 13.37
C PHE A 80 -5.94 -12.34 12.00
N LEU A 81 -4.76 -12.59 11.45
CA LEU A 81 -4.62 -13.22 10.12
C LEU A 81 -5.27 -14.60 10.08
N ALA A 82 -5.05 -15.44 11.12
CA ALA A 82 -5.65 -16.76 11.22
C ALA A 82 -7.18 -16.67 11.27
N ALA A 83 -7.74 -15.79 12.10
CA ALA A 83 -9.18 -15.63 12.21
C ALA A 83 -9.80 -15.07 10.92
N ALA A 84 -9.16 -14.09 10.28
CA ALA A 84 -9.64 -13.49 9.04
C ALA A 84 -9.59 -14.47 7.85
N SER A 85 -8.58 -15.35 7.80
CA SER A 85 -8.47 -16.42 6.80
C SER A 85 -9.50 -17.56 7.01
N ALA A 86 -9.89 -17.83 8.24
CA ALA A 86 -10.86 -18.88 8.56
C ALA A 86 -12.33 -18.43 8.41
N ASP A 87 -12.58 -17.13 8.48
CA ASP A 87 -13.92 -16.55 8.50
C ASP A 87 -14.58 -16.56 7.11
N ALA A 88 -15.84 -16.93 7.03
CA ALA A 88 -16.56 -17.10 5.76
C ALA A 88 -16.69 -15.79 4.94
N VAL A 89 -16.78 -14.64 5.61
CA VAL A 89 -16.94 -13.33 4.95
C VAL A 89 -15.61 -12.78 4.46
N THR A 90 -14.53 -12.99 5.25
CA THR A 90 -13.23 -12.37 4.99
C THR A 90 -12.19 -13.30 4.38
N ARG A 91 -12.49 -14.61 4.26
CA ARG A 91 -11.57 -15.61 3.70
C ARG A 91 -11.01 -15.20 2.35
N ALA A 92 -11.85 -14.77 1.41
CA ALA A 92 -11.38 -14.39 0.08
C ALA A 92 -10.32 -13.27 0.11
N LEU A 93 -10.40 -12.39 1.11
CA LEU A 93 -9.45 -11.29 1.31
C LEU A 93 -8.13 -11.75 1.94
N PHE A 94 -8.17 -12.71 2.89
CA PHE A 94 -7.05 -12.99 3.80
C PHE A 94 -6.44 -14.39 3.67
N ASP A 95 -7.13 -15.39 3.10
CA ASP A 95 -6.59 -16.74 2.98
C ASP A 95 -5.38 -16.76 2.03
N GLY A 96 -4.20 -17.11 2.57
CA GLY A 96 -2.93 -17.08 1.84
C GLY A 96 -2.47 -15.67 1.40
N ILE A 97 -2.93 -14.59 2.07
CA ILE A 97 -2.46 -13.24 1.76
C ILE A 97 -0.97 -13.09 2.06
N VAL A 98 -0.23 -12.49 1.13
CA VAL A 98 1.19 -12.20 1.34
C VAL A 98 1.33 -10.94 2.19
N THR A 99 2.08 -11.05 3.28
CA THR A 99 2.36 -9.92 4.17
C THR A 99 3.82 -9.53 4.13
N LYS A 100 4.09 -8.22 4.12
CA LYS A 100 5.44 -7.67 4.37
C LYS A 100 5.52 -7.35 5.85
N ARG A 101 6.36 -8.06 6.60
CA ARG A 101 6.48 -7.93 8.05
C ARG A 101 7.79 -7.28 8.45
N THR A 102 7.72 -6.27 9.31
CA THR A 102 8.85 -5.57 9.90
C THR A 102 8.61 -5.35 11.38
N ALA A 103 9.65 -5.40 12.22
CA ALA A 103 9.53 -5.02 13.61
C ALA A 103 9.42 -3.49 13.77
N PHE A 104 8.76 -3.04 14.84
CA PHE A 104 8.77 -1.64 15.25
C PHE A 104 9.18 -1.48 16.72
N THR A 105 9.77 -0.34 17.05
CA THR A 105 10.16 0.05 18.41
C THR A 105 9.35 1.24 18.93
N ARG A 106 8.52 1.84 18.09
CA ARG A 106 7.49 2.84 18.40
C ARG A 106 6.22 2.50 17.65
N PRO A 107 5.03 2.62 18.28
CA PRO A 107 3.76 2.29 17.63
C PRO A 107 3.59 3.09 16.32
N PRO A 108 3.52 2.43 15.16
CA PRO A 108 3.40 3.12 13.86
C PRO A 108 2.00 3.68 13.60
N PHE A 109 1.01 3.37 14.45
CA PHE A 109 -0.36 3.88 14.33
C PHE A 109 -0.96 4.18 15.70
N ARG A 110 -1.76 5.25 15.77
CA ARG A 110 -2.44 5.69 17.00
C ARG A 110 -3.74 4.96 17.28
N ARG A 111 -4.38 4.39 16.26
CA ARG A 111 -5.69 3.72 16.33
C ARG A 111 -5.88 2.73 15.20
N MET A 112 -6.91 1.89 15.33
CA MET A 112 -7.38 1.04 14.25
C MET A 112 -8.43 1.77 13.40
N MET A 113 -8.29 1.70 12.06
CA MET A 113 -9.26 2.20 11.10
C MET A 113 -9.57 1.12 10.07
N VAL A 114 -10.86 0.83 9.84
CA VAL A 114 -11.33 -0.02 8.74
C VAL A 114 -12.38 0.77 7.96
N LYS A 115 -12.17 0.96 6.66
CA LYS A 115 -13.04 1.80 5.82
C LYS A 115 -13.39 1.13 4.50
N ALA A 116 -14.64 1.28 4.07
CA ALA A 116 -15.01 1.10 2.67
C ALA A 116 -14.42 2.23 1.83
N LYS A 117 -13.93 1.88 0.65
CA LYS A 117 -13.43 2.82 -0.36
C LYS A 117 -13.97 2.42 -1.74
N ARG A 118 -13.91 3.32 -2.71
CA ARG A 118 -14.22 3.01 -4.12
C ARG A 118 -13.13 2.10 -4.73
N GLU A 119 -11.86 2.36 -4.39
CA GLU A 119 -10.68 1.62 -4.83
C GLU A 119 -9.77 1.39 -3.63
N ILE A 120 -9.07 0.23 -3.58
CA ILE A 120 -8.07 -0.03 -2.52
C ILE A 120 -6.78 0.75 -2.72
N VAL A 121 -6.52 1.20 -3.95
CA VAL A 121 -5.50 2.17 -4.34
C VAL A 121 -6.04 2.99 -5.51
N PRO A 122 -6.24 4.32 -5.38
CA PRO A 122 -7.01 5.09 -6.33
C PRO A 122 -6.18 5.48 -7.55
N LEU A 123 -6.36 4.78 -8.68
CA LEU A 123 -5.83 5.17 -9.99
C LEU A 123 -6.80 6.11 -10.73
N GLY A 124 -8.09 5.99 -10.48
CA GLY A 124 -9.11 6.84 -11.09
C GLY A 124 -9.55 6.43 -12.50
N VAL A 125 -9.08 5.30 -13.01
CA VAL A 125 -9.47 4.73 -14.30
C VAL A 125 -10.73 3.89 -14.13
N ASP A 126 -11.80 4.25 -14.83
CA ASP A 126 -13.06 3.53 -14.76
C ASP A 126 -13.01 2.21 -15.56
N GLY A 127 -13.74 1.21 -15.08
CA GLY A 127 -13.89 -0.08 -15.77
C GLY A 127 -12.73 -1.05 -15.63
N LEU A 128 -11.74 -0.74 -14.80
CA LEU A 128 -10.61 -1.63 -14.55
C LEU A 128 -11.01 -2.76 -13.58
N ASP A 129 -11.21 -3.96 -14.12
CA ASP A 129 -11.59 -5.16 -13.37
C ASP A 129 -10.34 -5.91 -12.88
N MET A 130 -9.73 -5.41 -11.81
CA MET A 130 -8.48 -5.93 -11.27
C MET A 130 -8.53 -7.41 -10.87
N PRO A 131 -9.59 -7.93 -10.22
CA PRO A 131 -9.67 -9.35 -9.89
C PRO A 131 -9.48 -10.29 -11.08
N ASN A 132 -9.95 -9.90 -12.27
CA ASN A 132 -9.85 -10.71 -13.50
C ASN A 132 -8.58 -10.42 -14.32
N ARG A 133 -7.75 -9.45 -13.92
CA ARG A 133 -6.54 -9.05 -14.64
C ARG A 133 -5.23 -9.52 -13.97
N MET A 134 -5.32 -10.36 -12.92
CA MET A 134 -4.13 -10.76 -12.14
C MET A 134 -3.15 -11.65 -12.91
N GLU A 135 -3.55 -12.29 -13.99
CA GLU A 135 -2.62 -12.98 -14.90
C GLU A 135 -1.78 -11.97 -15.70
N ASP A 136 -2.41 -10.93 -16.23
CA ASP A 136 -1.72 -9.86 -16.95
C ASP A 136 -0.72 -9.15 -16.03
N VAL A 137 -1.13 -8.87 -14.78
CA VAL A 137 -0.25 -8.29 -13.75
C VAL A 137 1.00 -9.16 -13.56
N ARG A 138 0.83 -10.47 -13.32
CA ARG A 138 1.96 -11.38 -13.10
C ARG A 138 2.89 -11.49 -14.31
N ALA A 139 2.37 -11.33 -15.53
CA ALA A 139 3.17 -11.36 -16.74
C ALA A 139 4.16 -10.18 -16.84
N THR A 140 3.93 -9.09 -16.09
CA THR A 140 4.80 -7.91 -16.06
C THR A 140 5.81 -7.91 -14.90
N ASP A 141 5.72 -8.87 -13.96
CA ASP A 141 6.59 -8.95 -12.79
C ASP A 141 8.05 -9.24 -13.12
N VAL A 142 8.94 -8.41 -12.59
CA VAL A 142 10.39 -8.58 -12.71
C VAL A 142 11.01 -8.71 -11.32
N ALA A 143 11.68 -9.84 -11.08
CA ALA A 143 12.39 -10.10 -9.83
C ALA A 143 13.52 -9.06 -9.61
N PRO A 144 13.88 -8.70 -8.35
CA PRO A 144 14.87 -7.68 -8.02
C PRO A 144 16.20 -7.81 -8.76
N GLN A 145 16.73 -9.01 -8.92
CA GLN A 145 18.00 -9.25 -9.62
C GLN A 145 17.91 -8.91 -11.11
N ARG A 146 16.79 -9.29 -11.75
CA ARG A 146 16.52 -8.99 -13.16
C ARG A 146 16.12 -7.52 -13.37
N TRP A 147 15.52 -6.91 -12.35
CA TRP A 147 15.21 -5.48 -12.34
C TRP A 147 16.46 -4.62 -12.51
N ARG A 148 17.54 -4.91 -11.77
CA ARG A 148 18.83 -4.23 -11.88
C ARG A 148 19.42 -4.27 -13.30
N GLU A 149 19.24 -5.37 -14.00
CA GLU A 149 19.66 -5.50 -15.39
C GLU A 149 18.75 -4.69 -16.34
N LEU A 150 17.44 -4.74 -16.07
CA LEU A 150 16.42 -4.09 -16.91
C LEU A 150 16.57 -2.57 -16.91
N ILE A 151 16.73 -1.95 -15.73
CA ILE A 151 16.80 -0.47 -15.58
C ILE A 151 18.06 0.16 -16.17
N ARG A 152 19.03 -0.65 -16.61
CA ARG A 152 20.29 -0.21 -17.26
C ARG A 152 20.24 -0.27 -18.78
N ARG A 153 19.10 -0.64 -19.34
CA ARG A 153 18.94 -0.77 -20.79
C ARG A 153 18.55 0.58 -21.41
N ASP A 154 19.11 0.88 -22.59
CA ASP A 154 18.84 2.11 -23.32
C ASP A 154 17.43 2.19 -23.93
N ASP A 155 16.76 1.03 -24.12
CA ASP A 155 15.38 0.94 -24.66
C ASP A 155 14.30 0.94 -23.56
N VAL A 156 14.69 1.18 -22.31
CA VAL A 156 13.81 1.15 -21.12
C VAL A 156 13.84 2.47 -20.40
N ILE A 157 12.68 3.05 -20.13
CA ILE A 157 12.53 4.14 -19.15
C ILE A 157 12.12 3.56 -17.80
N VAL A 158 12.63 4.17 -16.71
CA VAL A 158 12.27 3.79 -15.35
C VAL A 158 11.33 4.86 -14.80
N LEU A 159 10.09 4.50 -14.52
CA LEU A 159 9.04 5.42 -14.08
C LEU A 159 8.70 5.17 -12.61
N ASP A 160 8.83 6.19 -11.77
CA ASP A 160 8.37 6.11 -10.39
C ASP A 160 6.85 6.27 -10.32
N ASN A 161 6.16 5.23 -9.90
CA ASN A 161 4.70 5.23 -9.80
C ASN A 161 4.22 5.72 -8.41
N ARG A 162 5.02 6.57 -7.77
CA ARG A 162 4.71 7.21 -6.49
C ARG A 162 4.46 8.70 -6.69
N ASN A 163 4.01 9.36 -5.63
CA ASN A 163 3.87 10.81 -5.62
C ASN A 163 5.27 11.47 -5.62
N SER A 164 5.40 12.66 -6.21
CA SER A 164 6.68 13.35 -6.34
C SER A 164 7.39 13.63 -5.02
N PHE A 165 6.65 13.84 -3.92
CA PHE A 165 7.29 13.99 -2.61
C PHE A 165 8.00 12.70 -2.15
N GLU A 166 7.48 11.50 -2.49
CA GLU A 166 8.13 10.21 -2.19
C GLU A 166 9.39 10.03 -3.04
N PHE A 167 9.35 10.48 -4.32
CA PHE A 167 10.50 10.51 -5.19
C PHE A 167 11.61 11.41 -4.62
N GLY A 168 11.25 12.59 -4.09
CA GLY A 168 12.18 13.51 -3.44
C GLY A 168 12.89 12.95 -2.20
N VAL A 169 12.26 12.00 -1.49
CA VAL A 169 12.87 11.29 -0.34
C VAL A 169 13.91 10.27 -0.82
N GLY A 170 13.65 9.60 -1.92
CA GLY A 170 14.59 8.67 -2.54
C GLY A 170 13.97 7.92 -3.72
N HIS A 171 14.83 7.55 -4.68
CA HIS A 171 14.42 6.95 -5.96
C HIS A 171 15.54 6.09 -6.56
N PHE A 172 15.21 5.24 -7.53
CA PHE A 172 16.20 4.56 -8.36
C PHE A 172 16.96 5.57 -9.21
N GLU A 173 18.26 5.38 -9.37
CA GLU A 173 19.09 6.24 -10.21
C GLU A 173 18.60 6.21 -11.66
N GLY A 174 18.45 7.40 -12.26
CA GLY A 174 17.92 7.54 -13.62
C GLY A 174 16.38 7.39 -13.74
N ALA A 175 15.66 7.20 -12.63
CA ALA A 175 14.22 7.15 -12.67
C ALA A 175 13.58 8.51 -12.98
N ILE A 176 12.45 8.49 -13.65
CA ILE A 176 11.64 9.65 -14.00
C ILE A 176 10.61 9.89 -12.92
N ASP A 177 10.57 11.10 -12.38
CA ASP A 177 9.45 11.61 -11.58
C ASP A 177 8.34 12.09 -12.53
N PRO A 178 7.13 11.53 -12.52
CA PRO A 178 6.01 12.00 -13.34
C PRO A 178 5.48 13.38 -12.91
N GLY A 179 5.95 13.95 -11.79
CA GLY A 179 5.51 15.26 -11.31
C GLY A 179 4.10 15.26 -10.72
N VAL A 180 3.66 14.16 -10.12
CA VAL A 180 2.28 13.98 -9.64
C VAL A 180 2.16 14.16 -8.13
N GLU A 181 1.11 14.84 -7.68
CA GLU A 181 0.82 14.99 -6.26
C GLU A 181 0.07 13.77 -5.69
N ASN A 182 -0.72 13.12 -6.53
CA ASN A 182 -1.54 11.96 -6.15
C ASN A 182 -1.43 10.85 -7.20
N PHE A 183 -1.64 9.60 -6.80
CA PHE A 183 -1.59 8.47 -7.72
C PHE A 183 -2.64 8.55 -8.84
N ARG A 184 -3.74 9.28 -8.68
CA ARG A 184 -4.73 9.52 -9.75
C ARG A 184 -4.16 10.34 -10.90
N ASP A 185 -3.29 11.29 -10.61
CA ASP A 185 -2.70 12.17 -11.61
C ASP A 185 -1.70 11.40 -12.51
N PHE A 186 -1.27 10.20 -12.06
CA PHE A 186 -0.42 9.30 -12.83
C PHE A 186 -1.07 8.82 -14.13
N ALA A 187 -2.40 8.65 -14.13
CA ALA A 187 -3.12 8.25 -15.33
C ALA A 187 -2.99 9.31 -16.44
N ASP A 188 -3.21 10.58 -16.10
CA ASP A 188 -3.09 11.70 -17.05
C ASP A 188 -1.67 11.81 -17.62
N TYR A 189 -0.65 11.62 -16.76
CA TYR A 189 0.74 11.62 -17.17
C TYR A 189 1.04 10.51 -18.19
N VAL A 190 0.61 9.30 -17.92
CA VAL A 190 0.83 8.16 -18.81
C VAL A 190 0.10 8.36 -20.14
N GLU A 191 -1.18 8.79 -20.11
CA GLU A 191 -1.96 9.04 -21.34
C GLU A 191 -1.30 10.08 -22.25
N ALA A 192 -0.73 11.12 -21.66
CA ALA A 192 -0.02 12.15 -22.42
C ALA A 192 1.26 11.64 -23.10
N HIS A 193 1.94 10.65 -22.50
CA HIS A 193 3.24 10.16 -23.00
C HIS A 193 3.14 8.84 -23.81
N ALA A 194 2.08 8.05 -23.62
CA ALA A 194 1.91 6.74 -24.23
C ALA A 194 2.04 6.75 -25.77
N PRO A 195 1.50 7.74 -26.52
CA PRO A 195 1.67 7.77 -27.97
C PRO A 195 3.14 7.81 -28.39
N ALA A 196 3.95 8.65 -27.76
CA ALA A 196 5.37 8.81 -28.07
C ALA A 196 6.17 7.54 -27.69
N TRP A 197 5.87 6.94 -26.55
CA TRP A 197 6.54 5.69 -26.12
C TRP A 197 6.23 4.52 -27.07
N ARG A 198 4.98 4.41 -27.56
CA ARG A 198 4.61 3.39 -28.56
C ARG A 198 5.33 3.62 -29.88
N GLU A 199 5.37 4.86 -30.36
CA GLU A 199 6.01 5.20 -31.63
C GLU A 199 7.52 4.90 -31.60
N SER A 200 8.19 5.19 -30.48
CA SER A 200 9.62 4.92 -30.29
C SER A 200 9.94 3.46 -29.93
N GLY A 201 8.95 2.64 -29.60
CA GLY A 201 9.16 1.29 -29.05
C GLY A 201 9.78 1.28 -27.66
N THR A 202 9.64 2.38 -26.92
CA THR A 202 10.15 2.52 -25.54
C THR A 202 9.39 1.60 -24.59
N LYS A 203 10.12 0.83 -23.81
CA LYS A 203 9.59 -0.03 -22.75
C LYS A 203 9.52 0.73 -21.44
N VAL A 204 8.48 0.49 -20.65
CA VAL A 204 8.24 1.17 -19.40
C VAL A 204 8.46 0.22 -18.23
N ALA A 205 9.53 0.43 -17.46
CA ALA A 205 9.76 -0.25 -16.19
C ALA A 205 9.28 0.66 -15.07
N MET A 206 8.38 0.19 -14.21
CA MET A 206 7.81 1.00 -13.14
C MET A 206 7.93 0.35 -11.77
N TYR A 207 8.00 1.17 -10.74
CA TYR A 207 8.09 0.73 -9.36
C TYR A 207 7.27 1.62 -8.43
N CYS A 208 6.90 1.07 -7.27
CA CYS A 208 6.37 1.83 -6.13
C CYS A 208 6.87 1.22 -4.83
N THR A 209 6.48 1.75 -3.68
CA THR A 209 6.94 1.28 -2.35
C THR A 209 6.68 -0.21 -2.14
N GLY A 210 5.46 -0.67 -2.36
CA GLY A 210 5.02 -2.03 -2.03
C GLY A 210 4.55 -2.91 -3.20
N GLY A 211 4.42 -2.36 -4.41
CA GLY A 211 3.94 -3.06 -5.61
C GLY A 211 2.50 -2.72 -6.01
N ILE A 212 1.63 -2.38 -5.07
CA ILE A 212 0.17 -2.23 -5.32
C ILE A 212 -0.19 -1.22 -6.42
N ARG A 213 0.51 -0.06 -6.48
CA ARG A 213 0.25 0.97 -7.52
C ARG A 213 0.64 0.45 -8.90
N CYS A 214 1.76 -0.25 -9.00
CA CYS A 214 2.22 -0.84 -10.25
C CYS A 214 1.28 -1.95 -10.71
N GLU A 215 0.89 -2.87 -9.81
CA GLU A 215 -0.08 -3.91 -10.13
C GLU A 215 -1.41 -3.33 -10.63
N LYS A 216 -1.87 -2.23 -10.03
CA LYS A 216 -3.11 -1.54 -10.45
C LYS A 216 -2.98 -0.91 -11.83
N SER A 217 -1.84 -0.30 -12.16
CA SER A 217 -1.66 0.45 -13.41
C SER A 217 -1.19 -0.42 -14.59
N SER A 218 -0.48 -1.54 -14.35
CA SER A 218 0.13 -2.33 -15.43
C SER A 218 -0.87 -2.84 -16.46
N PRO A 219 -2.01 -3.46 -16.12
CA PRO A 219 -2.94 -3.97 -17.14
C PRO A 219 -3.59 -2.85 -17.96
N TRP A 220 -3.88 -1.71 -17.33
CA TRP A 220 -4.38 -0.54 -18.03
C TRP A 220 -3.33 0.04 -19.00
N MET A 221 -2.07 0.12 -18.60
CA MET A 221 -0.99 0.58 -19.49
C MET A 221 -0.75 -0.37 -20.65
N GLN A 222 -0.93 -1.69 -20.44
CA GLN A 222 -0.92 -2.69 -21.52
C GLN A 222 -2.09 -2.47 -22.51
N ASP A 223 -3.27 -2.11 -22.01
CA ASP A 223 -4.44 -1.77 -22.86
C ASP A 223 -4.17 -0.50 -23.71
N LEU A 224 -3.31 0.40 -23.25
CA LEU A 224 -2.79 1.52 -24.04
C LEU A 224 -1.74 1.11 -25.07
N GLY A 225 -1.40 -0.19 -25.16
CA GLY A 225 -0.41 -0.74 -26.11
C GLY A 225 1.04 -0.54 -25.71
N LEU A 226 1.33 -0.36 -24.42
CA LEU A 226 2.69 -0.23 -23.88
C LEU A 226 3.27 -1.59 -23.48
N GLU A 227 4.56 -1.78 -23.68
CA GLU A 227 5.33 -2.89 -23.10
C GLU A 227 5.77 -2.47 -21.70
N VAL A 228 5.16 -3.08 -20.67
CA VAL A 228 5.28 -2.67 -19.27
C VAL A 228 5.95 -3.74 -18.44
N PHE A 229 6.84 -3.33 -17.56
CA PHE A 229 7.48 -4.17 -16.54
C PHE A 229 7.30 -3.51 -15.16
N GLN A 230 7.13 -4.32 -14.12
CA GLN A 230 7.03 -3.81 -12.76
C GLN A 230 7.98 -4.54 -11.81
N LEU A 231 8.55 -3.79 -10.87
CA LEU A 231 9.39 -4.37 -9.82
C LEU A 231 8.54 -5.22 -8.89
N GLN A 232 8.72 -6.53 -8.92
CA GLN A 232 7.99 -7.47 -8.09
C GLN A 232 8.10 -7.12 -6.61
N GLY A 233 6.97 -6.85 -5.98
CA GLY A 233 6.86 -6.48 -4.57
C GLY A 233 7.43 -5.10 -4.23
N GLY A 234 7.84 -4.29 -5.23
CA GLY A 234 8.27 -2.90 -5.07
C GLY A 234 9.61 -2.72 -4.36
N ILE A 235 9.88 -1.46 -3.96
CA ILE A 235 11.15 -1.03 -3.33
C ILE A 235 11.48 -1.86 -2.08
N LEU A 236 10.50 -2.10 -1.22
CA LEU A 236 10.75 -2.85 0.03
C LEU A 236 11.21 -4.27 -0.23
N ASN A 237 10.69 -4.93 -1.27
CA ASN A 237 11.18 -6.24 -1.69
C ASN A 237 12.56 -6.17 -2.33
N TYR A 238 12.84 -5.11 -3.09
CA TYR A 238 14.17 -4.86 -3.64
C TYR A 238 15.21 -4.75 -2.53
N PHE A 239 14.98 -3.93 -1.52
CA PHE A 239 15.87 -3.78 -0.37
C PHE A 239 16.06 -5.07 0.41
N ALA A 240 15.01 -5.87 0.57
CA ALA A 240 15.08 -7.16 1.27
C ALA A 240 15.94 -8.19 0.53
N GLN A 241 15.98 -8.15 -0.82
CA GLN A 241 16.68 -9.14 -1.63
C GLN A 241 18.04 -8.68 -2.18
N MET A 242 18.29 -7.35 -2.18
CA MET A 242 19.51 -6.76 -2.75
C MET A 242 20.32 -6.09 -1.63
N PRO A 243 21.30 -6.79 -1.03
CA PRO A 243 22.08 -6.25 0.09
C PRO A 243 22.88 -4.99 -0.25
N ASP A 244 23.13 -4.77 -1.54
CA ASP A 244 23.85 -3.64 -2.14
C ASP A 244 22.89 -2.72 -2.92
N ALA A 245 21.66 -2.56 -2.43
CA ALA A 245 20.64 -1.74 -3.09
C ALA A 245 21.04 -0.26 -3.27
N ASP A 246 21.95 0.24 -2.43
CA ASP A 246 22.55 1.58 -2.49
C ASP A 246 23.33 1.86 -3.78
N VAL A 247 23.71 0.83 -4.53
CA VAL A 247 24.32 0.98 -5.87
C VAL A 247 23.33 1.57 -6.89
N ASP A 248 22.06 1.24 -6.76
CA ASP A 248 21.01 1.62 -7.72
C ASP A 248 20.02 2.65 -7.14
N TRP A 249 20.05 2.87 -5.83
CA TRP A 249 19.09 3.69 -5.10
C TRP A 249 19.74 4.94 -4.49
N ARG A 250 19.02 6.06 -4.52
CA ARG A 250 19.40 7.33 -3.88
C ARG A 250 18.43 7.68 -2.78
N GLY A 251 18.94 8.06 -1.60
CA GLY A 251 18.12 8.49 -0.48
C GLY A 251 17.45 7.33 0.27
N GLU A 252 16.25 7.58 0.80
CA GLU A 252 15.47 6.66 1.64
C GLU A 252 14.13 6.31 0.98
N CYS A 253 13.47 5.25 1.44
CA CYS A 253 12.14 4.90 0.98
C CYS A 253 11.09 5.43 1.95
N PHE A 254 10.24 6.37 1.49
CA PHE A 254 9.10 6.83 2.27
C PHE A 254 8.09 5.69 2.54
N VAL A 255 7.56 5.65 3.76
CA VAL A 255 6.49 4.73 4.18
C VAL A 255 5.36 5.50 4.85
N PHE A 256 4.11 5.03 4.64
CA PHE A 256 2.89 5.72 5.11
C PHE A 256 2.54 5.39 6.56
N ASP A 257 3.52 5.44 7.47
CA ASP A 257 3.33 5.24 8.92
C ASP A 257 4.26 6.16 9.73
N GLU A 258 4.16 6.14 11.05
CA GLU A 258 4.95 7.02 11.95
C GLU A 258 6.49 6.82 11.87
N ARG A 259 6.98 5.83 11.11
CA ARG A 259 8.41 5.64 10.83
C ARG A 259 8.92 6.61 9.77
N VAL A 260 8.04 7.12 8.92
CA VAL A 260 8.25 8.10 7.84
C VAL A 260 9.10 7.57 6.69
N SER A 261 10.32 7.08 6.95
CA SER A 261 11.20 6.52 5.91
C SER A 261 12.08 5.37 6.42
N LEU A 262 12.55 4.55 5.48
CA LEU A 262 13.44 3.42 5.72
C LEU A 262 14.68 3.52 4.82
N ASP A 263 15.85 3.17 5.36
CA ASP A 263 17.07 3.03 4.58
C ASP A 263 17.06 1.74 3.72
N THR A 264 18.08 1.54 2.89
CA THR A 264 18.23 0.35 2.02
C THR A 264 18.39 -0.97 2.78
N HIS A 265 18.57 -0.92 4.10
CA HIS A 265 18.60 -2.08 5.00
C HIS A 265 17.29 -2.25 5.78
N LEU A 266 16.22 -1.53 5.39
CA LEU A 266 14.90 -1.55 6.02
C LEU A 266 14.89 -1.08 7.48
N ARG A 267 15.86 -0.28 7.90
CA ARG A 267 15.94 0.31 9.23
C ARG A 267 15.26 1.68 9.23
N GLU A 268 14.58 2.02 10.33
CA GLU A 268 14.03 3.36 10.54
C GLU A 268 15.16 4.38 10.45
N SER A 269 15.01 5.39 9.58
CA SER A 269 15.96 6.47 9.52
C SER A 269 15.56 7.56 10.52
N GLY A 270 16.57 8.21 11.10
CA GLY A 270 16.36 9.28 12.08
C GLY A 270 15.99 10.64 11.46
N THR A 271 15.84 10.74 10.14
CA THR A 271 15.40 11.96 9.45
C THR A 271 13.91 12.16 9.74
N GLY A 272 13.62 12.99 10.73
CA GLY A 272 12.28 13.20 11.24
C GLY A 272 11.36 13.87 10.20
N ALA A 273 10.06 13.64 10.38
CA ALA A 273 8.93 14.23 9.64
C ALA A 273 8.94 15.78 9.51
N ALA A 274 9.91 16.48 10.09
CA ALA A 274 10.00 17.93 10.08
C ALA A 274 10.41 18.52 8.72
N ASP A 275 11.04 17.72 7.86
CA ASP A 275 11.53 18.17 6.54
C ASP A 275 10.67 17.72 5.36
N ILE A 276 9.66 16.88 5.60
CA ILE A 276 8.77 16.37 4.54
C ILE A 276 7.40 17.01 4.74
N ALA A 277 7.05 17.97 3.88
CA ALA A 277 5.72 18.58 3.87
C ALA A 277 4.68 17.52 3.49
N GLU A 278 3.92 16.99 4.46
CA GLU A 278 2.80 16.08 4.18
C GLU A 278 1.74 16.77 3.30
N PRO A 279 1.37 16.17 2.16
CA PRO A 279 0.11 16.53 1.52
C PRO A 279 -1.03 16.10 2.45
N ARG A 280 -1.95 17.00 2.75
CA ARG A 280 -3.15 16.68 3.54
C ARG A 280 -3.92 15.56 2.86
N PRO A 281 -4.45 14.58 3.60
CA PRO A 281 -5.32 13.58 3.01
C PRO A 281 -6.52 14.29 2.38
N SER A 282 -6.74 14.09 1.09
CA SER A 282 -7.94 14.52 0.39
C SER A 282 -9.15 13.84 1.04
N GLU A 283 -10.14 14.65 1.45
CA GLU A 283 -11.41 14.24 2.04
C GLU A 283 -12.21 13.26 1.19
#